data_73d3d813bd021429e86172c9d5062491
#
_entry.id   73d3d813bd021429e86172c9d5062491
#
_cell.length_a   1.000
_cell.length_b   1.000
_cell.length_c   1.000
_cell.angle_alpha   90.00
_cell.angle_beta   90.00
_cell.angle_gamma   90.00
#
_symmetry.space_group_name_H-M   'P 1'
#
loop_
_entity.id
_entity.type
_entity.pdbx_description
1 polymer ?
#
loop_
_entity_poly.entity_id
_entity_poly.type
_entity_poly.pdbx_seq_one_letter_code
_entity_poly.pdbx_strand_id
1 'polypeptide(L)'
;MRGIEAALQIYGEVENGAFAAEALRKLYTNIAPSDRVLTATLVYCSLRRQGLWKHLLLKYCKRNARELPVHTANALIIGIAGIVELRYFALPVLINAVVQAIKAHGDERNIALVNAVLHTV
;
A
#
# COMPACT_ATOMS: atom_id res chain seq x y z
N MET A 1 -0.58 -12.66 9.10
CA MET A 1 -0.69 -11.66 8.02
C MET A 1 0.47 -10.68 8.13
N ARG A 2 1.12 -10.40 7.04
CA ARG A 2 2.25 -9.47 7.01
C ARG A 2 1.80 -8.02 6.97
N GLY A 3 2.72 -7.10 7.35
CA GLY A 3 2.40 -5.69 7.53
C GLY A 3 1.81 -5.01 6.30
N ILE A 4 2.39 -5.23 5.12
CA ILE A 4 1.88 -4.64 3.87
C ILE A 4 0.49 -5.19 3.51
N GLU A 5 0.30 -6.50 3.64
CA GLU A 5 -0.98 -7.13 3.34
C GLU A 5 -2.08 -6.62 4.27
N ALA A 6 -1.76 -6.52 5.56
CA ALA A 6 -2.69 -5.99 6.55
C ALA A 6 -3.01 -4.52 6.28
N ALA A 7 -2.00 -3.71 5.98
CA ALA A 7 -2.19 -2.30 5.66
C ALA A 7 -3.08 -2.14 4.42
N LEU A 8 -2.88 -2.96 3.42
CA LEU A 8 -3.68 -2.93 2.19
C LEU A 8 -5.14 -3.28 2.46
N GLN A 9 -5.39 -4.30 3.27
CA GLN A 9 -6.75 -4.68 3.65
C GLN A 9 -7.43 -3.56 4.43
N ILE A 10 -6.74 -2.98 5.41
CA ILE A 10 -7.29 -1.89 6.24
C ILE A 10 -7.55 -0.65 5.38
N TYR A 11 -6.62 -0.29 4.51
CA TYR A 11 -6.79 0.85 3.61
C TYR A 11 -8.04 0.67 2.74
N GLY A 12 -8.26 -0.53 2.18
CA GLY A 12 -9.44 -0.84 1.39
C GLY A 12 -10.73 -0.71 2.21
N GLU A 13 -10.74 -1.16 3.46
CA GLU A 13 -11.90 -1.02 4.34
C GLU A 13 -12.20 0.45 4.65
N VAL A 14 -11.17 1.27 4.86
CA VAL A 14 -11.33 2.71 5.10
C VAL A 14 -11.90 3.40 3.86
N GLU A 15 -11.43 3.04 2.67
CA GLU A 15 -11.99 3.57 1.42
C GLU A 15 -13.47 3.23 1.26
N ASN A 16 -13.92 2.14 1.87
CA ASN A 16 -15.32 1.71 1.85
C ASN A 16 -16.11 2.20 3.09
N GLY A 17 -15.57 3.14 3.85
CA GLY A 17 -16.27 3.81 4.93
C GLY A 17 -15.91 3.39 6.34
N ALA A 18 -15.02 2.42 6.54
CA ALA A 18 -14.60 2.01 7.88
C ALA A 18 -13.68 3.05 8.51
N PHE A 19 -13.66 3.10 9.85
CA PHE A 19 -12.69 3.91 10.57
C PHE A 19 -11.38 3.14 10.72
N ALA A 20 -10.26 3.84 10.50
CA ALA A 20 -8.93 3.21 10.50
C ALA A 20 -8.62 2.54 11.85
N ALA A 21 -8.88 3.21 12.97
CA ALA A 21 -8.61 2.67 14.29
C ALA A 21 -9.39 1.38 14.55
N GLU A 22 -10.65 1.32 14.13
CA GLU A 22 -11.46 0.13 14.31
C GLU A 22 -11.03 -1.01 13.39
N ALA A 23 -10.71 -0.72 12.15
CA ALA A 23 -10.20 -1.72 11.22
C ALA A 23 -8.88 -2.32 11.72
N LEU A 24 -7.97 -1.49 12.24
CA LEU A 24 -6.73 -1.94 12.86
C LEU A 24 -7.01 -2.86 14.05
N ARG A 25 -7.93 -2.46 14.93
CA ARG A 25 -8.29 -3.23 16.12
C ARG A 25 -8.83 -4.62 15.74
N LYS A 26 -9.67 -4.69 14.73
CA LYS A 26 -10.25 -5.98 14.28
C LYS A 26 -9.21 -6.94 13.74
N LEU A 27 -8.19 -6.45 13.05
CA LEU A 27 -7.14 -7.28 12.48
C LEU A 27 -5.96 -7.50 13.40
N TYR A 28 -5.92 -6.86 14.57
CA TYR A 28 -4.75 -6.83 15.44
C TYR A 28 -4.22 -8.23 15.77
N THR A 29 -5.09 -9.17 16.11
CA THR A 29 -4.67 -10.53 16.44
C THR A 29 -4.19 -11.33 15.24
N ASN A 30 -4.58 -10.94 14.03
CA ASN A 30 -4.18 -11.61 12.79
C ASN A 30 -2.87 -11.07 12.23
N ILE A 31 -2.35 -9.99 12.82
CA ILE A 31 -1.10 -9.38 12.40
C ILE A 31 0.00 -9.87 13.36
N ALA A 32 1.12 -10.35 12.80
CA ALA A 32 2.26 -10.74 13.60
C ALA A 32 2.69 -9.57 14.48
N PRO A 33 3.00 -9.79 15.77
CA PRO A 33 3.38 -8.71 16.69
C PRO A 33 4.49 -7.81 16.14
N SER A 34 5.47 -8.39 15.44
CA SER A 34 6.57 -7.63 14.83
C SER A 34 6.12 -6.71 13.68
N ASP A 35 4.96 -6.96 13.08
CA ASP A 35 4.44 -6.19 11.95
C ASP A 35 3.38 -5.16 12.32
N ARG A 36 2.94 -5.14 13.58
CA ARG A 36 1.83 -4.27 14.01
C ARG A 36 2.14 -2.79 13.89
N VAL A 37 3.35 -2.39 14.31
CA VAL A 37 3.78 -0.99 14.21
C VAL A 37 3.89 -0.58 12.75
N LEU A 38 4.50 -1.40 11.91
CA LEU A 38 4.60 -1.13 10.49
C LEU A 38 3.24 -0.99 9.83
N THR A 39 2.32 -1.90 10.14
CA THR A 39 0.95 -1.86 9.59
C THR A 39 0.27 -0.54 9.94
N ALA A 40 0.27 -0.15 11.20
CA ALA A 40 -0.35 1.10 11.64
C ALA A 40 0.31 2.30 10.98
N THR A 41 1.63 2.32 10.92
CA THR A 41 2.39 3.42 10.31
C THR A 41 2.04 3.57 8.84
N LEU A 42 2.02 2.48 8.08
CA LEU A 42 1.67 2.51 6.66
C LEU A 42 0.24 2.98 6.44
N VAL A 43 -0.71 2.49 7.23
CA VAL A 43 -2.11 2.91 7.12
C VAL A 43 -2.23 4.42 7.34
N TYR A 44 -1.69 4.94 8.44
CA TYR A 44 -1.83 6.35 8.77
C TYR A 44 -1.05 7.26 7.82
N CYS A 45 0.14 6.87 7.37
CA CYS A 45 0.88 7.60 6.33
C CYS A 45 0.09 7.67 5.03
N SER A 46 -0.53 6.55 4.64
CA SER A 46 -1.31 6.49 3.41
C SER A 46 -2.55 7.36 3.47
N LEU A 47 -3.22 7.41 4.62
CA LEU A 47 -4.45 8.18 4.79
C LEU A 47 -4.18 9.68 4.99
N ARG A 48 -3.14 10.02 5.77
CA ARG A 48 -2.88 11.39 6.18
C ARG A 48 -2.62 12.34 5.00
N ARG A 49 -1.95 11.86 3.96
CA ARG A 49 -1.60 12.67 2.79
C ARG A 49 -2.09 12.03 1.50
N GLN A 50 -3.27 11.43 1.56
CA GLN A 50 -3.85 10.64 0.49
C GLN A 50 -3.90 11.37 -0.86
N GLY A 51 -4.22 12.66 -0.85
CA GLY A 51 -4.26 13.46 -2.06
C GLY A 51 -2.89 13.55 -2.74
N LEU A 52 -1.82 13.67 -1.95
CA LEU A 52 -0.45 13.71 -2.49
C LEU A 52 -0.07 12.37 -3.12
N TRP A 53 -0.35 11.26 -2.45
CA TRP A 53 -0.02 9.94 -2.99
C TRP A 53 -0.79 9.64 -4.27
N LYS A 54 -2.07 10.02 -4.34
CA LYS A 54 -2.88 9.88 -5.54
C LYS A 54 -2.35 10.74 -6.68
N HIS A 55 -1.89 11.95 -6.37
CA HIS A 55 -1.26 12.82 -7.35
C HIS A 55 0.03 12.20 -7.91
N LEU A 56 0.88 11.67 -7.05
CA LEU A 56 2.11 11.01 -7.46
C LEU A 56 1.82 9.75 -8.28
N LEU A 57 0.80 8.98 -7.91
CA LEU A 57 0.38 7.82 -8.67
C LEU A 57 0.00 8.20 -10.09
N LEU A 58 -0.81 9.25 -10.27
CA LEU A 58 -1.19 9.74 -11.59
C LEU A 58 0.03 10.20 -12.38
N LYS A 59 0.98 10.88 -11.73
CA LYS A 59 2.18 11.39 -12.36
C LYS A 59 3.06 10.25 -12.89
N TYR A 60 3.28 9.20 -12.12
CA TYR A 60 4.21 8.11 -12.48
C TYR A 60 3.55 6.97 -13.26
N CYS A 61 2.26 6.72 -13.06
CA CYS A 61 1.50 5.74 -13.83
C CYS A 61 0.94 6.30 -15.14
N LYS A 62 0.84 7.60 -15.24
CA LYS A 62 0.31 8.31 -16.40
C LYS A 62 -1.12 7.84 -16.75
N ARG A 63 -1.34 7.40 -18.00
CA ARG A 63 -2.66 7.05 -18.52
C ARG A 63 -3.31 5.82 -17.86
N ASN A 64 -2.53 4.97 -17.21
CA ASN A 64 -3.02 3.67 -16.75
C ASN A 64 -3.57 3.68 -15.32
N ALA A 65 -3.43 4.80 -14.59
CA ALA A 65 -3.80 4.85 -13.18
C ALA A 65 -5.28 4.54 -12.95
N ARG A 66 -6.16 5.01 -13.85
CA ARG A 66 -7.61 4.79 -13.72
C ARG A 66 -8.06 3.40 -14.15
N GLU A 67 -7.23 2.70 -14.90
CA GLU A 67 -7.54 1.37 -15.41
C GLU A 67 -7.04 0.27 -14.48
N LEU A 68 -6.27 0.61 -13.44
CA LEU A 68 -5.75 -0.36 -12.50
C LEU A 68 -6.87 -0.92 -11.63
N PRO A 69 -6.81 -2.23 -11.31
CA PRO A 69 -7.69 -2.78 -10.29
C PRO A 69 -7.54 -1.98 -9.00
N VAL A 70 -8.64 -1.80 -8.27
CA VAL A 70 -8.65 -1.01 -7.02
C VAL A 70 -7.58 -1.51 -6.06
N HIS A 71 -7.44 -2.81 -5.92
CA HIS A 71 -6.45 -3.41 -5.03
C HIS A 71 -5.02 -3.00 -5.42
N THR A 72 -4.69 -3.05 -6.70
CA THR A 72 -3.36 -2.67 -7.20
C THR A 72 -3.11 -1.19 -7.02
N ALA A 73 -4.10 -0.35 -7.29
CA ALA A 73 -4.00 1.09 -7.07
C ALA A 73 -3.75 1.41 -5.60
N ASN A 74 -4.48 0.76 -4.69
CA ASN A 74 -4.29 0.92 -3.25
C ASN A 74 -2.90 0.46 -2.80
N ALA A 75 -2.41 -0.64 -3.34
CA ALA A 75 -1.07 -1.13 -3.04
C ALA A 75 0.01 -0.15 -3.49
N LEU A 76 -0.16 0.48 -4.66
CA LEU A 76 0.74 1.52 -5.14
C LEU A 76 0.71 2.75 -4.24
N ILE A 77 -0.46 3.18 -3.79
CA ILE A 77 -0.59 4.32 -2.87
C ILE A 77 0.17 4.03 -1.58
N ILE A 78 -0.01 2.86 -0.99
CA ILE A 78 0.69 2.45 0.23
C ILE A 78 2.20 2.37 -0.02
N GLY A 79 2.62 1.83 -1.15
CA GLY A 79 4.02 1.74 -1.53
C GLY A 79 4.67 3.11 -1.68
N ILE A 80 4.01 4.03 -2.37
CA ILE A 80 4.49 5.40 -2.55
C ILE A 80 4.60 6.10 -1.19
N ALA A 81 3.57 6.01 -0.36
CA ALA A 81 3.58 6.60 0.98
C ALA A 81 4.75 6.04 1.81
N GLY A 82 4.96 4.73 1.76
CA GLY A 82 6.05 4.09 2.48
C GLY A 82 7.42 4.54 2.01
N ILE A 83 7.62 4.66 0.70
CA ILE A 83 8.89 5.12 0.12
C ILE A 83 9.20 6.56 0.56
N VAL A 84 8.22 7.43 0.50
CA VAL A 84 8.42 8.86 0.80
C VAL A 84 8.54 9.10 2.30
N GLU A 85 7.70 8.47 3.12
CA GLU A 85 7.61 8.75 4.55
C GLU A 85 8.49 7.85 5.42
N LEU A 86 8.73 6.60 5.00
CA LEU A 86 9.47 5.62 5.80
C LEU A 86 10.88 5.41 5.26
N ARG A 87 11.71 6.44 5.35
CA ARG A 87 13.06 6.44 4.79
C ARG A 87 14.02 5.46 5.46
N TYR A 88 13.69 4.99 6.65
CA TYR A 88 14.48 3.98 7.35
C TYR A 88 14.25 2.56 6.81
N PHE A 89 13.28 2.38 5.93
CA PHE A 89 13.01 1.08 5.33
C PHE A 89 13.90 0.87 4.11
N ALA A 90 14.47 -0.32 3.97
CA ALA A 90 15.22 -0.68 2.78
C ALA A 90 14.26 -0.70 1.59
N LEU A 91 14.51 0.14 0.60
CA LEU A 91 13.66 0.30 -0.56
C LEU A 91 13.34 -1.01 -1.28
N PRO A 92 14.33 -1.90 -1.56
CA PRO A 92 14.02 -3.18 -2.21
C PRO A 92 13.08 -4.07 -1.39
N VAL A 93 13.18 -4.04 -0.08
CA VAL A 93 12.32 -4.83 0.80
C VAL A 93 10.88 -4.35 0.72
N LEU A 94 10.67 -3.03 0.76
CA LEU A 94 9.35 -2.45 0.66
C LEU A 94 8.70 -2.73 -0.70
N ILE A 95 9.45 -2.51 -1.77
CA ILE A 95 8.93 -2.75 -3.14
C ILE A 95 8.58 -4.23 -3.32
N ASN A 96 9.44 -5.14 -2.87
CA ASN A 96 9.16 -6.56 -2.97
C ASN A 96 7.90 -6.95 -2.18
N ALA A 97 7.70 -6.38 -1.00
CA ALA A 97 6.51 -6.66 -0.19
C ALA A 97 5.22 -6.19 -0.90
N VAL A 98 5.25 -5.02 -1.54
CA VAL A 98 4.12 -4.51 -2.32
C VAL A 98 3.84 -5.42 -3.51
N VAL A 99 4.87 -5.83 -4.24
CA VAL A 99 4.73 -6.74 -5.38
C VAL A 99 4.13 -8.08 -4.96
N GLN A 100 4.60 -8.64 -3.84
CA GLN A 100 4.06 -9.90 -3.33
C GLN A 100 2.58 -9.79 -2.93
N ALA A 101 2.19 -8.67 -2.34
CA ALA A 101 0.79 -8.44 -2.00
C ALA A 101 -0.10 -8.38 -3.24
N ILE A 102 0.38 -7.75 -4.32
CA ILE A 102 -0.35 -7.70 -5.59
C ILE A 102 -0.46 -9.08 -6.23
N LYS A 103 0.61 -9.86 -6.20
CA LYS A 103 0.58 -11.26 -6.69
C LYS A 103 -0.42 -12.11 -5.93
N ALA A 104 -0.50 -11.94 -4.60
CA ALA A 104 -1.41 -12.69 -3.76
C ALA A 104 -2.88 -12.44 -4.14
N HIS A 105 -3.19 -11.28 -4.71
CA HIS A 105 -4.51 -10.95 -5.22
C HIS A 105 -4.72 -11.31 -6.70
N GLY A 106 -3.74 -11.97 -7.31
CA GLY A 106 -3.89 -12.47 -8.68
C GLY A 106 -3.65 -11.46 -9.80
N ASP A 107 -3.20 -10.26 -9.49
CA ASP A 107 -2.95 -9.24 -10.50
C ASP A 107 -1.50 -9.29 -11.00
N GLU A 108 -1.11 -10.40 -11.61
CA GLU A 108 0.24 -10.54 -12.15
C GLU A 108 0.50 -9.68 -13.38
N ARG A 109 -0.56 -9.32 -14.08
CA ARG A 109 -0.48 -8.51 -15.31
C ARG A 109 0.19 -7.15 -15.09
N ASN A 110 -0.01 -6.54 -13.93
CA ASN A 110 0.49 -5.20 -13.62
C ASN A 110 1.79 -5.16 -12.83
N ILE A 111 2.43 -6.30 -12.59
CA ILE A 111 3.65 -6.38 -11.77
C ILE A 111 4.79 -5.54 -12.35
N ALA A 112 5.01 -5.61 -13.66
CA ALA A 112 6.07 -4.84 -14.31
C ALA A 112 5.83 -3.33 -14.15
N LEU A 113 4.59 -2.88 -14.30
CA LEU A 113 4.20 -1.49 -14.11
C LEU A 113 4.44 -1.05 -12.65
N VAL A 114 4.02 -1.88 -11.70
CA VAL A 114 4.19 -1.60 -10.27
C VAL A 114 5.67 -1.44 -9.93
N ASN A 115 6.51 -2.35 -10.38
CA ASN A 115 7.96 -2.26 -10.19
C ASN A 115 8.51 -0.96 -10.76
N ALA A 116 8.13 -0.62 -12.00
CA ALA A 116 8.62 0.59 -12.66
C ALA A 116 8.21 1.85 -11.89
N VAL A 117 6.95 1.94 -11.46
CA VAL A 117 6.45 3.09 -10.70
C VAL A 117 7.18 3.24 -9.37
N LEU A 118 7.31 2.16 -8.60
CA LEU A 118 7.91 2.24 -7.27
C LEU A 118 9.41 2.53 -7.33
N HIS A 119 10.13 2.07 -8.35
CA HIS A 119 11.54 2.40 -8.53
C HIS A 119 11.77 3.82 -9.02
N THR A 120 10.75 4.47 -9.59
CA THR A 120 10.85 5.85 -10.10
C THR A 120 10.56 6.90 -9.02
N VAL A 121 9.73 6.56 -8.05
CA VAL A 121 9.33 7.50 -6.99
C VAL A 121 10.49 7.97 -6.10
#